data_0abfcc34d5e9d09e0d80a892ba3b7425
#
_entry.id   0abfcc34d5e9d09e0d80a892ba3b7425
#
_cell.length_a   1.000
_cell.length_b   1.000
_cell.length_c   1.000
_cell.angle_alpha   90.00
_cell.angle_beta   90.00
_cell.angle_gamma   90.00
#
_symmetry.space_group_name_H-M   'P 1'
#
loop_
_entity.id
_entity.type
_entity.pdbx_description
1 polymer ?
#
loop_
_entity_poly.entity_id
_entity_poly.type
_entity_poly.pdbx_seq_one_letter_code
_entity_poly.pdbx_strand_id
1 'polypeptide(L)'
;LAKNEEITAEAMLGNRYYYCFNGNGEIFIENSKKSISNGDFLEILSNHSYSIEASDNLKLIEIGEKIGDDGMENQTLKMLESAAAFNLAEIVDYQEGKIISKNLVAKNNLVITVMSFWKGESLDPHKAPGDALVTVLDGEGKYYVDGKPFVVKKGESAVLPANIPHAVEAETENFKMLLILVKE
;
A
#
# COMPACT_ATOMS: atom_id res chain seq x y z
N LEU A 1 -0.09 16.85 5.17
CA LEU A 1 -1.02 17.86 5.68
C LEU A 1 -0.67 18.18 7.12
N ALA A 2 -0.50 19.45 7.45
CA ALA A 2 -0.42 19.90 8.84
C ALA A 2 -1.82 19.87 9.49
N LYS A 3 -1.86 19.98 10.82
CA LYS A 3 -3.14 20.01 11.54
C LYS A 3 -4.06 21.12 11.01
N ASN A 4 -5.33 20.78 10.76
CA ASN A 4 -6.37 21.63 10.19
C ASN A 4 -6.15 22.05 8.72
N GLU A 5 -5.23 21.42 8.01
CA GLU A 5 -5.16 21.52 6.55
C GLU A 5 -6.12 20.53 5.91
N GLU A 6 -6.64 20.90 4.75
CA GLU A 6 -7.59 20.13 3.97
C GLU A 6 -7.11 19.93 2.54
N ILE A 7 -7.35 18.75 1.99
CA ILE A 7 -7.35 18.49 0.55
C ILE A 7 -8.80 18.37 0.11
N THR A 8 -9.22 19.24 -0.79
CA THR A 8 -10.50 19.12 -1.47
C THR A 8 -10.24 18.75 -2.91
N ALA A 9 -10.85 17.69 -3.39
CA ALA A 9 -10.78 17.26 -4.77
C ALA A 9 -12.18 17.24 -5.37
N GLU A 10 -12.27 17.74 -6.60
CA GLU A 10 -13.45 17.47 -7.43
C GLU A 10 -13.52 16.00 -7.77
N ALA A 11 -14.69 15.53 -8.25
CA ALA A 11 -14.85 14.14 -8.70
C ALA A 11 -13.79 13.79 -9.75
N MET A 12 -12.90 12.89 -9.41
CA MET A 12 -11.77 12.50 -10.25
C MET A 12 -12.16 11.33 -11.13
N LEU A 13 -11.66 11.34 -12.36
CA LEU A 13 -11.73 10.18 -13.22
C LEU A 13 -10.68 9.15 -12.78
N GLY A 14 -11.09 7.87 -12.59
CA GLY A 14 -10.25 6.79 -12.07
C GLY A 14 -10.25 6.72 -10.53
N ASN A 15 -10.07 5.52 -10.02
CA ASN A 15 -10.02 5.30 -8.59
C ASN A 15 -8.79 5.95 -7.96
N ARG A 16 -8.91 6.31 -6.68
CA ARG A 16 -7.81 6.77 -5.83
C ARG A 16 -7.65 5.83 -4.67
N TYR A 17 -6.40 5.56 -4.34
CA TYR A 17 -6.02 4.75 -3.18
C TYR A 17 -5.17 5.61 -2.26
N TYR A 18 -5.52 5.64 -0.99
CA TYR A 18 -4.79 6.36 0.04
C TYR A 18 -4.25 5.38 1.08
N TYR A 19 -2.97 5.48 1.38
CA TYR A 19 -2.36 4.80 2.52
C TYR A 19 -1.87 5.84 3.52
N CYS A 20 -2.35 5.77 4.75
CA CYS A 20 -1.92 6.64 5.84
C CYS A 20 -0.73 6.01 6.57
N PHE A 21 0.44 6.62 6.47
CA PHE A 21 1.62 6.11 7.15
C PHE A 21 2.02 6.92 8.40
N ASN A 22 1.32 8.02 8.70
CA ASN A 22 1.45 8.75 9.97
C ASN A 22 0.30 9.72 10.18
N GLY A 23 -0.08 9.95 11.44
CA GLY A 23 -1.09 10.93 11.83
C GLY A 23 -2.52 10.41 11.74
N ASN A 24 -3.47 11.32 11.90
CA ASN A 24 -4.90 11.05 11.89
C ASN A 24 -5.63 12.14 11.12
N GLY A 25 -6.74 11.76 10.49
CA GLY A 25 -7.60 12.67 9.76
C GLY A 25 -9.00 12.14 9.56
N GLU A 26 -9.79 12.91 8.84
CA GLU A 26 -11.15 12.57 8.46
C GLU A 26 -11.28 12.68 6.94
N ILE A 27 -11.95 11.72 6.34
CA ILE A 27 -12.26 11.71 4.92
C ILE A 27 -13.75 11.82 4.76
N PHE A 28 -14.17 12.79 3.99
CA PHE A 28 -15.56 13.02 3.63
C PHE A 28 -15.74 12.57 2.18
N ILE A 29 -16.58 11.58 1.94
CA ILE A 29 -16.91 11.10 0.60
C ILE A 29 -18.39 11.31 0.42
N GLU A 30 -18.78 12.27 -0.44
CA GLU A 30 -20.15 12.74 -0.62
C GLU A 30 -20.79 13.12 0.73
N ASN A 31 -21.72 12.31 1.25
CA ASN A 31 -22.41 12.53 2.52
C ASN A 31 -21.88 11.61 3.65
N SER A 32 -20.79 10.90 3.42
CA SER A 32 -20.20 9.97 4.38
C SER A 32 -18.93 10.55 4.99
N LYS A 33 -18.78 10.40 6.30
CA LYS A 33 -17.56 10.76 7.04
C LYS A 33 -16.89 9.48 7.55
N LYS A 34 -15.59 9.36 7.33
CA LYS A 34 -14.74 8.25 7.79
C LYS A 34 -13.48 8.80 8.45
N SER A 35 -13.03 8.15 9.50
CA SER A 35 -11.72 8.44 10.09
C SER A 35 -10.64 7.64 9.36
N ILE A 36 -9.45 8.22 9.25
CA ILE A 36 -8.24 7.57 8.76
C ILE A 36 -7.11 7.80 9.74
N SER A 37 -6.34 6.77 10.02
CA SER A 37 -5.24 6.78 10.97
C SER A 37 -4.04 5.99 10.45
N ASN A 38 -2.93 6.06 11.17
CA ASN A 38 -1.70 5.37 10.81
C ASN A 38 -1.93 3.87 10.52
N GLY A 39 -1.49 3.41 9.36
CA GLY A 39 -1.65 2.04 8.87
C GLY A 39 -2.91 1.78 8.06
N ASP A 40 -3.83 2.75 8.02
CA ASP A 40 -5.08 2.60 7.28
C ASP A 40 -4.89 2.79 5.76
N PHE A 41 -5.71 2.05 5.03
CA PHE A 41 -5.83 2.14 3.59
C PHE A 41 -7.29 2.45 3.22
N LEU A 42 -7.48 3.25 2.18
CA LEU A 42 -8.80 3.63 1.68
C LEU A 42 -8.80 3.64 0.16
N GLU A 43 -9.86 3.12 -0.44
CA GLU A 43 -10.19 3.30 -1.84
C GLU A 43 -11.32 4.32 -1.98
N ILE A 44 -11.14 5.28 -2.89
CA ILE A 44 -12.18 6.20 -3.34
C ILE A 44 -12.47 5.90 -4.81
N LEU A 45 -13.70 5.50 -5.09
CA LEU A 45 -14.11 5.12 -6.42
C LEU A 45 -14.18 6.34 -7.35
N SER A 46 -13.99 6.09 -8.64
CA SER A 46 -14.14 7.09 -9.71
C SER A 46 -15.47 7.85 -9.62
N ASN A 47 -15.43 9.13 -9.94
CA ASN A 47 -16.59 10.06 -9.96
C ASN A 47 -17.24 10.35 -8.60
N HIS A 48 -16.58 10.02 -7.47
CA HIS A 48 -17.01 10.47 -6.15
C HIS A 48 -16.24 11.73 -5.74
N SER A 49 -16.96 12.73 -5.26
CA SER A 49 -16.34 13.91 -4.65
C SER A 49 -15.90 13.58 -3.23
N TYR A 50 -14.73 14.03 -2.85
CA TYR A 50 -14.20 13.79 -1.50
C TYR A 50 -13.36 14.96 -1.01
N SER A 51 -13.18 15.05 0.31
CA SER A 51 -12.16 15.89 0.96
C SER A 51 -11.45 15.12 2.07
N ILE A 52 -10.25 15.56 2.41
CA ILE A 52 -9.45 14.96 3.49
C ILE A 52 -9.03 16.09 4.42
N GLU A 53 -9.45 16.04 5.67
CA GLU A 53 -9.09 16.99 6.72
C GLU A 53 -8.10 16.34 7.69
N ALA A 54 -6.99 17.01 7.96
CA ALA A 54 -6.01 16.55 8.92
C ALA A 54 -6.38 16.98 10.35
N SER A 55 -6.60 15.99 11.22
CA SER A 55 -6.80 16.23 12.66
C SER A 55 -5.47 16.40 13.40
N ASP A 56 -4.38 15.86 12.83
CA ASP A 56 -3.00 15.93 13.28
C ASP A 56 -2.09 15.98 12.05
N ASN A 57 -0.76 15.94 12.22
CA ASN A 57 0.18 15.87 11.09
C ASN A 57 -0.03 14.58 10.28
N LEU A 58 -0.88 14.67 9.27
CA LEU A 58 -1.30 13.56 8.44
C LEU A 58 -0.36 13.39 7.25
N LYS A 59 0.19 12.19 7.08
CA LYS A 59 1.02 11.82 5.93
C LYS A 59 0.35 10.67 5.17
N LEU A 60 0.08 10.92 3.90
CA LEU A 60 -0.60 9.99 3.00
C LEU A 60 0.26 9.70 1.77
N ILE A 61 0.15 8.49 1.27
CA ILE A 61 0.52 8.14 -0.10
C ILE A 61 -0.76 8.06 -0.90
N GLU A 62 -0.84 8.84 -1.97
CA GLU A 62 -1.93 8.79 -2.95
C GLU A 62 -1.48 8.03 -4.19
N ILE A 63 -2.31 7.11 -4.66
CA ILE A 63 -2.13 6.39 -5.91
C ILE A 63 -3.37 6.62 -6.76
N GLY A 64 -3.17 7.27 -7.90
CA GLY A 64 -4.25 7.54 -8.86
C GLY A 64 -4.19 6.59 -10.06
N GLU A 65 -5.34 6.08 -10.48
CA GLU A 65 -5.45 5.38 -11.75
C GLU A 65 -5.54 6.36 -12.92
N LYS A 66 -4.80 6.08 -14.00
CA LYS A 66 -5.02 6.77 -15.29
C LYS A 66 -6.22 6.13 -15.99
N ILE A 67 -7.09 6.96 -16.59
CA ILE A 67 -8.18 6.49 -17.44
C ILE A 67 -7.61 5.98 -18.76
N GLY A 68 -8.15 4.88 -19.24
CA GLY A 68 -7.85 4.32 -20.55
C GLY A 68 -7.24 2.93 -20.54
N ASP A 69 -7.05 2.34 -19.37
CA ASP A 69 -6.70 0.92 -19.29
C ASP A 69 -7.97 0.12 -18.96
N ASP A 70 -8.38 -0.76 -19.87
CA ASP A 70 -9.55 -1.64 -19.74
C ASP A 70 -9.29 -2.69 -18.64
N GLY A 71 -9.18 -2.19 -17.40
CA GLY A 71 -8.84 -2.98 -16.24
C GLY A 71 -9.88 -4.02 -15.91
N MET A 72 -9.47 -5.27 -15.84
CA MET A 72 -10.28 -6.33 -15.23
C MET A 72 -10.70 -5.89 -13.81
N GLU A 73 -12.01 -5.97 -13.54
CA GLU A 73 -12.56 -5.69 -12.21
C GLU A 73 -11.81 -6.48 -11.12
N ASN A 74 -11.26 -5.76 -10.15
CA ASN A 74 -10.50 -6.37 -9.07
C ASN A 74 -11.43 -6.97 -8.02
N GLN A 75 -11.51 -8.30 -7.95
CA GLN A 75 -12.37 -9.01 -7.02
C GLN A 75 -11.95 -8.85 -5.56
N THR A 76 -10.71 -8.51 -5.27
CA THR A 76 -10.19 -8.49 -3.90
C THR A 76 -10.70 -7.29 -3.10
N LEU A 77 -10.80 -6.12 -3.73
CA LEU A 77 -11.37 -4.93 -3.07
C LEU A 77 -12.89 -5.03 -2.90
N LYS A 78 -13.58 -5.83 -3.70
CA LYS A 78 -15.02 -6.11 -3.53
C LYS A 78 -15.35 -6.85 -2.21
N MET A 79 -14.37 -7.49 -1.59
CA MET A 79 -14.54 -8.14 -0.28
C MET A 79 -14.40 -7.16 0.89
N LEU A 80 -13.87 -5.97 0.65
CA LEU A 80 -13.73 -4.90 1.63
C LEU A 80 -14.93 -3.97 1.46
N GLU A 81 -15.51 -3.56 2.58
CA GLU A 81 -16.61 -2.60 2.55
C GLU A 81 -16.13 -1.31 1.87
N SER A 82 -16.77 -0.95 0.75
CA SER A 82 -16.36 0.24 -0.02
C SER A 82 -16.46 1.49 0.86
N ALA A 83 -15.50 2.40 0.70
CA ALA A 83 -15.35 3.62 1.51
C ALA A 83 -15.19 3.37 3.03
N ALA A 84 -14.67 2.22 3.44
CA ALA A 84 -14.25 1.95 4.80
C ALA A 84 -12.72 1.99 4.89
N ALA A 85 -12.17 2.71 5.86
CA ALA A 85 -10.75 2.62 6.19
C ALA A 85 -10.49 1.30 6.95
N PHE A 86 -9.38 0.64 6.66
CA PHE A 86 -8.97 -0.59 7.31
C PHE A 86 -7.45 -0.67 7.44
N ASN A 87 -6.96 -1.34 8.48
CA ASN A 87 -5.53 -1.48 8.71
C ASN A 87 -4.92 -2.55 7.78
N LEU A 88 -3.94 -2.16 6.98
CA LEU A 88 -3.28 -3.07 6.03
C LEU A 88 -2.55 -4.22 6.72
N ALA A 89 -1.98 -4.01 7.88
CA ALA A 89 -1.27 -5.06 8.60
C ALA A 89 -2.20 -6.19 9.09
N GLU A 90 -3.52 -5.94 9.16
CA GLU A 90 -4.52 -6.91 9.59
C GLU A 90 -5.11 -7.76 8.46
N ILE A 91 -4.79 -7.42 7.19
CA ILE A 91 -5.33 -8.14 6.02
C ILE A 91 -4.71 -9.53 5.86
N VAL A 92 -3.45 -9.69 6.28
CA VAL A 92 -2.71 -10.94 6.17
C VAL A 92 -2.21 -11.37 7.55
N ASP A 93 -2.37 -12.64 7.87
CA ASP A 93 -1.86 -13.23 9.10
C ASP A 93 -0.47 -13.82 8.89
N TYR A 94 0.32 -13.90 9.95
CA TYR A 94 1.52 -14.72 9.95
C TYR A 94 1.16 -16.20 9.98
N GLN A 95 1.79 -16.99 9.12
CA GLN A 95 1.68 -18.45 9.12
C GLN A 95 3.09 -19.05 9.19
N GLU A 96 3.28 -19.97 10.12
CA GLU A 96 4.58 -20.62 10.34
C GLU A 96 5.12 -21.26 9.06
N GLY A 97 6.38 -20.94 8.72
CA GLY A 97 7.09 -21.44 7.56
C GLY A 97 6.46 -21.02 6.23
N LYS A 98 5.79 -19.83 6.17
CA LYS A 98 5.15 -19.38 4.94
C LYS A 98 5.29 -17.89 4.70
N ILE A 99 5.23 -17.55 3.41
CA ILE A 99 4.93 -16.20 2.93
C ILE A 99 3.47 -16.18 2.48
N ILE A 100 2.68 -15.27 3.03
CA ILE A 100 1.29 -15.05 2.61
C ILE A 100 1.23 -13.76 1.83
N SER A 101 0.55 -13.79 0.68
CA SER A 101 0.40 -12.65 -0.21
C SER A 101 -1.07 -12.43 -0.53
N LYS A 102 -1.53 -11.19 -0.45
CA LYS A 102 -2.89 -10.80 -0.81
C LYS A 102 -2.86 -9.57 -1.70
N ASN A 103 -3.27 -9.73 -2.94
CA ASN A 103 -3.40 -8.63 -3.89
C ASN A 103 -4.63 -7.80 -3.55
N LEU A 104 -4.45 -6.51 -3.34
CA LEU A 104 -5.53 -5.54 -3.20
C LEU A 104 -5.94 -4.99 -4.56
N VAL A 105 -4.95 -4.69 -5.40
CA VAL A 105 -5.13 -4.24 -6.78
C VAL A 105 -4.23 -5.10 -7.68
N ALA A 106 -4.79 -5.59 -8.79
CA ALA A 106 -4.03 -6.32 -9.80
C ALA A 106 -4.51 -5.88 -11.19
N LYS A 107 -3.88 -4.83 -11.72
CA LYS A 107 -4.12 -4.29 -13.07
C LYS A 107 -2.86 -4.39 -13.91
N ASN A 108 -2.99 -4.14 -15.22
CA ASN A 108 -1.85 -4.27 -16.15
C ASN A 108 -0.67 -3.39 -15.73
N ASN A 109 -0.94 -2.15 -15.30
CA ASN A 109 0.07 -1.15 -14.95
C ASN A 109 0.26 -0.94 -13.44
N LEU A 110 -0.60 -1.52 -12.59
CA LEU A 110 -0.58 -1.31 -11.14
C LEU A 110 -0.87 -2.60 -10.39
N VAL A 111 0.02 -2.98 -9.48
CA VAL A 111 -0.21 -4.06 -8.51
C VAL A 111 0.01 -3.51 -7.11
N ILE A 112 -0.97 -3.68 -6.23
CA ILE A 112 -0.87 -3.37 -4.81
C ILE A 112 -1.08 -4.67 -4.04
N THR A 113 -0.08 -5.07 -3.25
CA THR A 113 -0.07 -6.34 -2.54
C THR A 113 0.37 -6.14 -1.11
N VAL A 114 -0.33 -6.78 -0.17
CA VAL A 114 0.15 -6.93 1.22
C VAL A 114 0.72 -8.32 1.39
N MET A 115 1.90 -8.40 2.01
CA MET A 115 2.59 -9.66 2.24
C MET A 115 2.98 -9.79 3.72
N SER A 116 2.93 -11.02 4.23
CA SER A 116 3.52 -11.40 5.52
C SER A 116 4.57 -12.48 5.31
N PHE A 117 5.67 -12.35 6.02
CA PHE A 117 6.78 -13.28 5.99
C PHE A 117 6.98 -13.87 7.38
N TRP A 118 6.99 -15.20 7.47
CA TRP A 118 7.44 -15.84 8.68
C TRP A 118 8.97 -15.76 8.77
N LYS A 119 9.51 -15.67 9.97
CA LYS A 119 10.97 -15.67 10.20
C LYS A 119 11.64 -16.84 9.51
N GLY A 120 12.70 -16.56 8.76
CA GLY A 120 13.46 -17.52 7.94
C GLY A 120 12.95 -17.66 6.51
N GLU A 121 11.79 -17.09 6.18
CA GLU A 121 11.27 -17.11 4.81
C GLU A 121 11.87 -15.98 3.97
N SER A 122 12.06 -16.25 2.68
CA SER A 122 12.65 -15.31 1.72
C SER A 122 12.06 -15.43 0.34
N LEU A 123 12.09 -14.34 -0.41
CA LEU A 123 11.93 -14.35 -1.87
C LEU A 123 13.30 -14.31 -2.53
N ASP A 124 13.58 -15.32 -3.35
CA ASP A 124 14.81 -15.43 -4.11
C ASP A 124 15.05 -14.22 -5.03
N PRO A 125 16.30 -13.94 -5.42
CA PRO A 125 16.61 -12.86 -6.34
C PRO A 125 15.82 -12.97 -7.64
N HIS A 126 15.03 -11.92 -7.92
CA HIS A 126 14.20 -11.82 -9.13
C HIS A 126 14.17 -10.37 -9.62
N LYS A 127 13.52 -10.13 -10.77
CA LYS A 127 13.35 -8.81 -11.36
C LYS A 127 11.88 -8.53 -11.56
N ALA A 128 11.45 -7.30 -11.29
CA ALA A 128 10.10 -6.81 -11.60
C ALA A 128 10.14 -5.94 -12.86
N PRO A 129 9.07 -5.94 -13.68
CA PRO A 129 8.99 -5.13 -14.90
C PRO A 129 8.66 -3.65 -14.65
N GLY A 130 8.60 -3.22 -13.41
CA GLY A 130 8.32 -1.84 -13.01
C GLY A 130 9.00 -1.51 -11.69
N ASP A 131 8.95 -0.23 -11.32
CA ASP A 131 9.42 0.24 -10.02
C ASP A 131 8.45 -0.22 -8.93
N ALA A 132 9.02 -0.73 -7.83
CA ALA A 132 8.23 -1.13 -6.68
C ALA A 132 8.57 -0.27 -5.46
N LEU A 133 7.57 0.39 -4.88
CA LEU A 133 7.66 0.97 -3.54
C LEU A 133 7.27 -0.12 -2.53
N VAL A 134 8.14 -0.39 -1.57
CA VAL A 134 7.84 -1.24 -0.42
C VAL A 134 7.77 -0.40 0.84
N THR A 135 6.79 -0.69 1.70
CA THR A 135 6.64 -0.08 3.03
C THR A 135 6.45 -1.17 4.06
N VAL A 136 7.27 -1.20 5.10
CA VAL A 136 7.13 -2.19 6.17
C VAL A 136 6.01 -1.77 7.11
N LEU A 137 5.01 -2.64 7.25
CA LEU A 137 3.81 -2.43 8.07
C LEU A 137 4.00 -2.92 9.51
N ASP A 138 4.81 -3.99 9.68
CA ASP A 138 5.10 -4.61 10.97
C ASP A 138 6.44 -5.35 10.92
N GLY A 139 7.23 -5.33 12.01
CA GLY A 139 8.56 -5.93 12.07
C GLY A 139 9.62 -5.21 11.25
N GLU A 140 10.63 -5.95 10.79
CA GLU A 140 11.68 -5.48 9.87
C GLU A 140 11.99 -6.51 8.78
N GLY A 141 12.22 -6.04 7.56
CA GLY A 141 12.62 -6.87 6.43
C GLY A 141 14.04 -6.53 5.96
N LYS A 142 14.81 -7.55 5.60
CA LYS A 142 16.10 -7.40 4.94
C LYS A 142 15.92 -7.50 3.44
N TYR A 143 16.37 -6.50 2.73
CA TYR A 143 16.25 -6.38 1.29
C TYR A 143 17.62 -6.39 0.64
N TYR A 144 17.65 -6.84 -0.62
CA TYR A 144 18.84 -6.81 -1.45
C TYR A 144 18.47 -6.16 -2.79
N VAL A 145 19.23 -5.16 -3.21
CA VAL A 145 19.12 -4.58 -4.56
C VAL A 145 20.49 -4.63 -5.21
N ASP A 146 20.59 -5.27 -6.37
CA ASP A 146 21.85 -5.53 -7.05
C ASP A 146 22.93 -6.15 -6.12
N GLY A 147 22.49 -7.12 -5.29
CA GLY A 147 23.31 -7.83 -4.31
C GLY A 147 23.69 -7.00 -3.06
N LYS A 148 23.29 -5.73 -2.95
CA LYS A 148 23.59 -4.88 -1.78
C LYS A 148 22.49 -5.00 -0.75
N PRO A 149 22.79 -5.44 0.50
CA PRO A 149 21.81 -5.59 1.55
C PRO A 149 21.51 -4.26 2.24
N PHE A 150 20.25 -4.12 2.68
CA PHE A 150 19.79 -3.06 3.59
C PHE A 150 18.56 -3.54 4.36
N VAL A 151 18.26 -2.89 5.47
CA VAL A 151 17.12 -3.21 6.33
C VAL A 151 16.10 -2.09 6.23
N VAL A 152 14.82 -2.45 6.15
CA VAL A 152 13.69 -1.53 6.21
C VAL A 152 12.82 -1.94 7.41
N LYS A 153 12.55 -1.01 8.30
CA LYS A 153 11.80 -1.22 9.55
C LYS A 153 10.37 -0.71 9.43
N LYS A 154 9.54 -1.11 10.37
CA LYS A 154 8.16 -0.63 10.47
C LYS A 154 8.05 0.89 10.30
N GLY A 155 7.20 1.31 9.36
CA GLY A 155 6.98 2.70 8.99
C GLY A 155 8.00 3.28 8.01
N GLU A 156 9.05 2.53 7.65
CA GLU A 156 10.01 2.93 6.62
C GLU A 156 9.64 2.35 5.26
N SER A 157 10.13 3.01 4.20
CA SER A 157 9.89 2.61 2.82
C SER A 157 11.19 2.59 2.02
N ALA A 158 11.20 1.78 0.97
CA ALA A 158 12.29 1.72 0.00
C ALA A 158 11.74 1.52 -1.42
N VAL A 159 12.53 1.90 -2.42
CA VAL A 159 12.23 1.64 -3.82
C VAL A 159 13.10 0.50 -4.32
N LEU A 160 12.47 -0.49 -4.97
CA LEU A 160 13.12 -1.56 -5.71
C LEU A 160 12.99 -1.21 -7.20
N PRO A 161 14.09 -0.81 -7.88
CA PRO A 161 14.02 -0.31 -9.26
C PRO A 161 13.64 -1.40 -10.27
N ALA A 162 12.95 -0.99 -11.33
CA ALA A 162 12.58 -1.84 -12.45
C ALA A 162 13.79 -2.58 -13.04
N ASN A 163 13.60 -3.86 -13.36
CA ASN A 163 14.60 -4.70 -14.02
C ASN A 163 15.94 -4.90 -13.27
N ILE A 164 16.08 -4.39 -12.05
CA ILE A 164 17.22 -4.64 -11.18
C ILE A 164 16.93 -5.85 -10.30
N PRO A 165 17.87 -6.83 -10.18
CA PRO A 165 17.69 -7.97 -9.31
C PRO A 165 17.50 -7.55 -7.85
N HIS A 166 16.47 -8.05 -7.21
CA HIS A 166 16.21 -7.80 -5.79
C HIS A 166 15.67 -9.05 -5.09
N ALA A 167 15.91 -9.11 -3.79
CA ALA A 167 15.47 -10.18 -2.91
C ALA A 167 14.98 -9.61 -1.59
N VAL A 168 14.19 -10.37 -0.85
CA VAL A 168 13.61 -9.99 0.44
C VAL A 168 13.69 -11.17 1.39
N GLU A 169 14.07 -10.92 2.65
CA GLU A 169 14.26 -11.95 3.66
C GLU A 169 13.75 -11.51 5.04
N ALA A 170 13.04 -12.38 5.74
CA ALA A 170 12.68 -12.27 7.15
C ALA A 170 13.80 -12.87 8.02
N GLU A 171 14.97 -12.22 8.08
CA GLU A 171 16.17 -12.77 8.74
C GLU A 171 16.00 -12.88 10.26
N THR A 172 15.55 -11.82 10.92
CA THR A 172 15.56 -11.69 12.37
C THR A 172 14.23 -12.01 13.01
N GLU A 173 13.12 -11.62 12.38
CA GLU A 173 11.76 -11.73 12.91
C GLU A 173 10.74 -11.86 11.77
N ASN A 174 9.48 -12.11 12.13
CA ASN A 174 8.37 -12.01 11.19
C ASN A 174 8.18 -10.55 10.78
N PHE A 175 7.80 -10.29 9.54
CA PHE A 175 7.44 -8.94 9.12
C PHE A 175 6.31 -8.92 8.10
N LYS A 176 5.68 -7.76 7.97
CA LYS A 176 4.65 -7.50 6.94
C LYS A 176 5.04 -6.29 6.12
N MET A 177 4.71 -6.32 4.83
CA MET A 177 4.96 -5.20 3.94
C MET A 177 3.78 -4.93 3.01
N LEU A 178 3.63 -3.66 2.63
CA LEU A 178 2.89 -3.20 1.47
C LEU A 178 3.86 -3.12 0.29
N LEU A 179 3.46 -3.67 -0.84
CA LEU A 179 4.15 -3.55 -2.13
C LEU A 179 3.23 -2.80 -3.10
N ILE A 180 3.75 -1.74 -3.72
CA ILE A 180 3.10 -1.00 -4.80
C ILE A 180 4.01 -1.08 -6.02
N LEU A 181 3.63 -1.88 -7.01
CA LEU A 181 4.38 -2.05 -8.26
C LEU A 181 3.71 -1.25 -9.37
N VAL A 182 4.44 -0.30 -9.93
CA VAL A 182 4.03 0.49 -11.09
C VAL A 182 4.81 0.01 -12.31
N LYS A 183 4.09 -0.49 -13.32
CA LYS A 183 4.67 -0.98 -14.57
C LYS A 183 4.53 0.11 -15.65
N GLU A 184 5.53 0.24 -16.48
CA GLU A 184 5.50 1.10 -17.66
C GLU A 184 4.79 0.42 -18.85
#